data_b3f5a242817445344daa40b2bc49c6ec
#
_entry.id   b3f5a242817445344daa40b2bc49c6ec
#
_cell.length_a   1.000
_cell.length_b   1.000
_cell.length_c   1.000
_cell.angle_alpha   90.00
_cell.angle_beta   90.00
_cell.angle_gamma   90.00
#
_symmetry.space_group_name_H-M   'P 1'
#
loop_
_entity.id
_entity.type
_entity.pdbx_description
1 polymer ?
#
loop_
_entity_poly.entity_id
_entity_poly.type
_entity_poly.pdbx_seq_one_letter_code
_entity_poly.pdbx_strand_id
1 'polypeptide(L)'
;FTTNTFTDKEWGYGDESPKVFAPTAFDADQIVRTAEEAGMTGLILTCKHHDGFCLWPSKFTEHSVKNSPWRNGKDDVVREISNACKEYQIGFGIYLSPWDRNHAEYGRPAYLEYFRNQLHELTTEYGELFEVWFDGANGGDGYYGGANELRRIDRKTYYDWENTREIVRRNQPNAVMFSDAGPDVRWVGNE
;
A
#
# COMPACT_ATOMS: atom_id res chain seq x y z
N PHE A 1 -2.53 -8.10 -5.06
CA PHE A 1 -3.43 -9.04 -4.38
C PHE A 1 -3.35 -8.80 -2.87
N THR A 2 -4.49 -8.59 -2.22
CA THR A 2 -4.64 -8.42 -0.78
C THR A 2 -5.75 -9.37 -0.28
N THR A 3 -6.36 -9.10 0.87
CA THR A 3 -7.49 -9.91 1.36
C THR A 3 -8.68 -9.89 0.40
N ASN A 4 -8.89 -8.83 -0.36
CA ASN A 4 -9.96 -8.71 -1.35
C ASN A 4 -9.89 -9.79 -2.44
N THR A 5 -8.71 -10.19 -2.88
CA THR A 5 -8.52 -11.26 -3.86
C THR A 5 -9.09 -12.60 -3.36
N PHE A 6 -8.99 -12.86 -2.06
CA PHE A 6 -9.47 -14.10 -1.44
C PHE A 6 -10.95 -14.05 -1.01
N THR A 7 -11.57 -12.90 -1.13
CA THR A 7 -12.99 -12.68 -0.79
C THR A 7 -13.86 -12.37 -2.00
N ASP A 8 -13.28 -12.42 -3.21
CA ASP A 8 -13.95 -12.12 -4.49
C ASP A 8 -14.62 -10.72 -4.50
N LYS A 9 -13.88 -9.73 -4.03
CA LYS A 9 -14.33 -8.34 -3.98
C LYS A 9 -13.31 -7.45 -4.70
N GLU A 10 -13.78 -6.43 -5.39
CA GLU A 10 -12.91 -5.42 -5.97
C GLU A 10 -12.17 -4.65 -4.88
N TRP A 11 -12.90 -4.20 -3.87
CA TRP A 11 -12.34 -3.57 -2.67
C TRP A 11 -12.83 -4.29 -1.43
N GLY A 12 -11.91 -4.65 -0.52
CA GLY A 12 -12.29 -5.14 0.79
C GLY A 12 -13.02 -4.06 1.58
N TYR A 13 -13.91 -4.49 2.48
CA TYR A 13 -14.64 -3.58 3.37
C TYR A 13 -13.81 -3.11 4.57
N GLY A 14 -12.69 -3.81 4.84
CA GLY A 14 -11.80 -3.54 5.97
C GLY A 14 -12.07 -4.42 7.19
N ASP A 15 -13.07 -5.30 7.14
CA ASP A 15 -13.37 -6.28 8.18
C ASP A 15 -12.82 -7.69 7.86
N GLU A 16 -12.16 -7.83 6.72
CA GLU A 16 -11.59 -9.09 6.29
C GLU A 16 -10.52 -9.56 7.27
N SER A 17 -10.63 -10.83 7.70
CA SER A 17 -9.62 -11.39 8.58
C SER A 17 -8.29 -11.58 7.86
N PRO A 18 -7.14 -11.22 8.44
CA PRO A 18 -5.82 -11.58 7.91
C PRO A 18 -5.66 -13.08 7.61
N LYS A 19 -6.45 -13.92 8.25
CA LYS A 19 -6.42 -15.39 8.08
C LYS A 19 -6.88 -15.86 6.70
N VAL A 20 -7.59 -15.02 5.92
CA VAL A 20 -7.98 -15.37 4.55
C VAL A 20 -6.82 -15.23 3.56
N PHE A 21 -5.77 -14.47 3.90
CA PHE A 21 -4.59 -14.32 3.06
C PHE A 21 -3.70 -15.56 3.14
N ALA A 22 -3.85 -16.45 2.17
CA ALA A 22 -3.15 -17.72 2.13
C ALA A 22 -2.75 -18.14 0.70
N PRO A 23 -1.91 -17.34 -0.01
CA PRO A 23 -1.45 -17.71 -1.34
C PRO A 23 -0.61 -18.99 -1.29
N THR A 24 -0.94 -19.96 -2.14
CA THR A 24 -0.26 -21.28 -2.17
C THR A 24 0.89 -21.35 -3.18
N ALA A 25 0.92 -20.45 -4.15
CA ALA A 25 1.87 -20.45 -5.27
C ALA A 25 2.47 -19.05 -5.50
N PHE A 26 2.66 -18.25 -4.43
CA PHE A 26 3.35 -16.97 -4.55
C PHE A 26 4.83 -17.20 -4.83
N ASP A 27 5.29 -16.60 -5.91
CA ASP A 27 6.68 -16.65 -6.39
C ASP A 27 7.04 -15.25 -6.93
N ALA A 28 7.78 -14.48 -6.13
CA ALA A 28 8.19 -13.12 -6.46
C ALA A 28 9.13 -13.09 -7.66
N ASP A 29 10.00 -14.09 -7.76
CA ASP A 29 10.97 -14.23 -8.84
C ASP A 29 10.25 -14.44 -10.19
N GLN A 30 9.30 -15.35 -10.23
CA GLN A 30 8.49 -15.61 -11.42
C GLN A 30 7.69 -14.36 -11.85
N ILE A 31 7.10 -13.61 -10.91
CA ILE A 31 6.33 -12.39 -11.21
C ILE A 31 7.25 -11.34 -11.85
N VAL A 32 8.38 -11.04 -11.22
CA VAL A 32 9.29 -9.97 -11.66
C VAL A 32 10.00 -10.34 -12.96
N ARG A 33 10.47 -11.58 -13.09
CA ARG A 33 11.06 -12.09 -14.33
C ARG A 33 10.10 -12.02 -15.51
N THR A 34 8.83 -12.38 -15.31
CA THR A 34 7.81 -12.27 -16.37
C THR A 34 7.61 -10.82 -16.81
N ALA A 35 7.66 -9.87 -15.90
CA ALA A 35 7.56 -8.45 -16.23
C ALA A 35 8.79 -7.97 -17.02
N GLU A 36 9.99 -8.35 -16.60
CA GLU A 36 11.26 -8.03 -17.27
C GLU A 36 11.31 -8.64 -18.69
N GLU A 37 10.99 -9.93 -18.83
CA GLU A 37 10.92 -10.61 -20.14
C GLU A 37 9.88 -9.98 -21.09
N ALA A 38 8.83 -9.36 -20.55
CA ALA A 38 7.84 -8.57 -21.31
C ALA A 38 8.34 -7.16 -21.69
N GLY A 39 9.56 -6.78 -21.29
CA GLY A 39 10.16 -5.47 -21.57
C GLY A 39 9.71 -4.37 -20.61
N MET A 40 9.13 -4.70 -19.47
CA MET A 40 8.81 -3.71 -18.42
C MET A 40 10.08 -3.27 -17.70
N THR A 41 10.18 -1.97 -17.41
CA THR A 41 11.35 -1.38 -16.76
C THR A 41 11.12 -1.09 -15.27
N GLY A 42 9.91 -1.30 -14.79
CA GLY A 42 9.54 -1.13 -13.39
C GLY A 42 8.25 -1.86 -13.03
N LEU A 43 8.07 -2.13 -11.75
CA LEU A 43 6.90 -2.76 -11.17
C LEU A 43 6.49 -1.99 -9.92
N ILE A 44 5.20 -1.63 -9.84
CA ILE A 44 4.61 -1.01 -8.65
C ILE A 44 3.78 -2.05 -7.92
N LEU A 45 4.14 -2.31 -6.66
CA LEU A 45 3.41 -3.23 -5.80
C LEU A 45 2.36 -2.49 -4.97
N THR A 46 1.13 -2.98 -4.99
CA THR A 46 0.11 -2.55 -4.02
C THR A 46 0.46 -3.10 -2.64
N CYS A 47 1.18 -2.31 -1.84
CA CYS A 47 1.59 -2.72 -0.50
C CYS A 47 0.42 -2.72 0.50
N LYS A 48 -0.47 -1.74 0.38
CA LYS A 48 -1.75 -1.66 1.11
C LYS A 48 -2.82 -1.06 0.22
N HIS A 49 -3.92 -1.78 0.03
CA HIS A 49 -5.12 -1.28 -0.65
C HIS A 49 -6.11 -0.64 0.35
N HIS A 50 -7.30 -0.26 -0.10
CA HIS A 50 -8.33 0.40 0.72
C HIS A 50 -8.86 -0.46 1.86
N ASP A 51 -8.70 -1.79 1.80
CA ASP A 51 -9.04 -2.72 2.89
C ASP A 51 -8.13 -2.59 4.11
N GLY A 52 -7.03 -1.82 4.00
CA GLY A 52 -6.07 -1.59 5.07
C GLY A 52 -5.11 -2.76 5.32
N PHE A 53 -5.21 -3.86 4.56
CA PHE A 53 -4.34 -5.02 4.75
C PHE A 53 -2.93 -4.76 4.20
N CYS A 54 -1.93 -4.91 5.08
CA CYS A 54 -0.54 -4.67 4.73
C CYS A 54 0.14 -5.95 4.24
N LEU A 55 0.74 -5.90 3.05
CA LEU A 55 1.55 -7.00 2.48
C LEU A 55 2.96 -7.11 3.08
N TRP A 56 3.27 -6.31 4.09
CA TRP A 56 4.49 -6.38 4.89
C TRP A 56 4.12 -6.46 6.39
N PRO A 57 5.01 -6.96 7.26
CA PRO A 57 4.74 -7.07 8.69
C PRO A 57 4.85 -5.73 9.41
N SER A 58 4.02 -4.76 9.04
CA SER A 58 4.03 -3.40 9.62
C SER A 58 4.02 -3.44 11.14
N LYS A 59 4.82 -2.56 11.76
CA LYS A 59 4.89 -2.40 13.22
C LYS A 59 3.66 -1.68 13.79
N PHE A 60 2.86 -1.05 12.92
CA PHE A 60 1.79 -0.14 13.30
C PHE A 60 0.40 -0.75 13.21
N THR A 61 0.25 -1.94 12.65
CA THR A 61 -1.04 -2.63 12.57
C THR A 61 -0.91 -4.14 12.71
N GLU A 62 -1.95 -4.74 13.27
CA GLU A 62 -2.12 -6.20 13.27
C GLU A 62 -2.82 -6.71 11.98
N HIS A 63 -3.38 -5.80 11.18
CA HIS A 63 -4.05 -6.13 9.91
C HIS A 63 -3.02 -6.26 8.78
N SER A 64 -2.24 -7.34 8.81
CA SER A 64 -1.13 -7.57 7.90
C SER A 64 -0.77 -9.05 7.74
N VAL A 65 0.14 -9.33 6.82
CA VAL A 65 0.68 -10.68 6.55
C VAL A 65 1.23 -11.37 7.78
N LYS A 66 1.71 -10.64 8.80
CA LYS A 66 2.22 -11.24 10.05
C LYS A 66 1.17 -12.05 10.82
N ASN A 67 -0.12 -11.75 10.63
CA ASN A 67 -1.24 -12.47 11.25
C ASN A 67 -1.97 -13.40 10.29
N SER A 68 -1.43 -13.59 9.09
CA SER A 68 -1.94 -14.57 8.12
C SER A 68 -1.37 -15.96 8.36
N PRO A 69 -2.03 -17.03 7.88
CA PRO A 69 -1.46 -18.37 7.88
C PRO A 69 -0.34 -18.54 6.84
N TRP A 70 -0.22 -17.60 5.90
CA TRP A 70 0.80 -17.66 4.86
C TRP A 70 2.20 -17.71 5.48
N ARG A 71 2.91 -18.81 5.19
CA ARG A 71 4.25 -19.10 5.73
C ARG A 71 4.40 -18.82 7.24
N ASN A 72 3.31 -19.07 7.99
CA ASN A 72 3.21 -18.85 9.44
C ASN A 72 3.42 -17.38 9.87
N GLY A 73 3.04 -16.42 9.02
CA GLY A 73 3.16 -14.98 9.30
C GLY A 73 4.59 -14.43 9.38
N LYS A 74 5.57 -15.18 8.86
CA LYS A 74 7.00 -14.81 8.98
C LYS A 74 7.56 -14.11 7.76
N ASP A 75 6.81 -14.12 6.66
CA ASP A 75 7.30 -13.60 5.38
C ASP A 75 6.69 -12.24 5.05
N ASP A 76 7.33 -11.57 4.09
CA ASP A 76 7.12 -10.19 3.71
C ASP A 76 7.06 -10.12 2.18
N VAL A 77 5.84 -9.97 1.64
CA VAL A 77 5.63 -9.91 0.18
C VAL A 77 6.37 -8.72 -0.43
N VAL A 78 6.36 -7.57 0.28
CA VAL A 78 7.03 -6.35 -0.21
C VAL A 78 8.54 -6.59 -0.32
N ARG A 79 9.12 -7.25 0.68
CA ARG A 79 10.54 -7.62 0.69
C ARG A 79 10.91 -8.56 -0.44
N GLU A 80 10.10 -9.59 -0.68
CA GLU A 80 10.37 -10.57 -1.72
C GLU A 80 10.31 -9.93 -3.12
N ILE A 81 9.29 -9.11 -3.40
CA ILE A 81 9.17 -8.41 -4.69
C ILE A 81 10.28 -7.36 -4.86
N SER A 82 10.63 -6.58 -3.81
CA SER A 82 11.70 -5.59 -3.91
C SER A 82 13.07 -6.24 -4.18
N ASN A 83 13.34 -7.39 -3.55
CA ASN A 83 14.56 -8.14 -3.79
C ASN A 83 14.62 -8.71 -5.22
N ALA A 84 13.51 -9.26 -5.72
CA ALA A 84 13.42 -9.76 -7.09
C ALA A 84 13.60 -8.61 -8.10
N CYS A 85 12.95 -7.45 -7.90
CA CYS A 85 13.16 -6.27 -8.76
C CYS A 85 14.64 -5.85 -8.82
N LYS A 86 15.33 -5.88 -7.70
CA LYS A 86 16.76 -5.60 -7.64
C LYS A 86 17.60 -6.63 -8.41
N GLU A 87 17.27 -7.92 -8.32
CA GLU A 87 17.96 -9.00 -9.00
C GLU A 87 17.80 -8.89 -10.52
N TYR A 88 16.58 -8.65 -11.01
CA TYR A 88 16.26 -8.46 -12.42
C TYR A 88 16.52 -7.05 -12.95
N GLN A 89 17.06 -6.15 -12.12
CA GLN A 89 17.44 -4.78 -12.49
C GLN A 89 16.27 -3.95 -13.08
N ILE A 90 15.05 -4.18 -12.62
CA ILE A 90 13.90 -3.31 -12.91
C ILE A 90 13.58 -2.43 -11.71
N GLY A 91 12.98 -1.27 -11.95
CA GLY A 91 12.58 -0.34 -10.89
C GLY A 91 11.53 -0.95 -9.97
N PHE A 92 11.66 -0.70 -8.65
CA PHE A 92 10.63 -1.04 -7.67
C PHE A 92 9.87 0.21 -7.25
N GLY A 93 8.55 0.17 -7.30
CA GLY A 93 7.65 1.22 -6.82
C GLY A 93 6.63 0.65 -5.84
N ILE A 94 6.04 1.52 -5.03
CA ILE A 94 5.03 1.16 -4.04
C ILE A 94 3.72 1.92 -4.26
N TYR A 95 2.61 1.23 -4.01
CA TYR A 95 1.30 1.83 -3.88
C TYR A 95 0.86 1.71 -2.41
N LEU A 96 0.55 2.83 -1.78
CA LEU A 96 0.05 2.91 -0.42
C LEU A 96 -1.26 3.70 -0.40
N SER A 97 -2.39 3.02 -0.25
CA SER A 97 -3.69 3.70 -0.14
C SER A 97 -3.73 4.63 1.07
N PRO A 98 -4.02 5.93 0.87
CA PRO A 98 -4.31 6.83 1.97
C PRO A 98 -5.65 6.51 2.66
N TRP A 99 -6.61 5.99 1.92
CA TRP A 99 -7.86 5.49 2.48
C TRP A 99 -7.65 4.14 3.13
N ASP A 100 -8.12 3.97 4.36
CA ASP A 100 -8.00 2.75 5.13
C ASP A 100 -9.33 2.43 5.80
N ARG A 101 -10.03 1.46 5.25
CA ARG A 101 -11.36 1.04 5.69
C ARG A 101 -11.32 0.19 6.97
N ASN A 102 -10.14 -0.33 7.35
CA ASN A 102 -9.96 -1.11 8.58
C ASN A 102 -9.71 -0.19 9.79
N HIS A 103 -8.91 0.87 9.63
CA HIS A 103 -8.37 1.62 10.76
C HIS A 103 -9.42 2.46 11.48
N ALA A 104 -9.56 2.26 12.80
CA ALA A 104 -10.58 2.93 13.63
C ALA A 104 -10.48 4.47 13.62
N GLU A 105 -9.28 5.02 13.44
CA GLU A 105 -9.05 6.47 13.45
C GLU A 105 -9.04 7.11 12.05
N TYR A 106 -9.31 6.35 10.98
CA TYR A 106 -9.42 6.96 9.65
C TYR A 106 -10.41 8.13 9.65
N GLY A 107 -10.08 9.21 8.98
CA GLY A 107 -10.87 10.45 8.97
C GLY A 107 -10.65 11.36 10.18
N ARG A 108 -9.79 10.97 11.15
CA ARG A 108 -9.41 11.76 12.33
C ARG A 108 -7.91 12.10 12.30
N PRO A 109 -7.46 13.13 13.04
CA PRO A 109 -6.04 13.53 13.04
C PRO A 109 -5.07 12.42 13.44
N ALA A 110 -5.44 11.53 14.36
CA ALA A 110 -4.60 10.43 14.83
C ALA A 110 -4.23 9.43 13.72
N TYR A 111 -5.05 9.30 12.68
CA TYR A 111 -4.76 8.44 11.54
C TYR A 111 -3.54 8.91 10.74
N LEU A 112 -3.28 10.21 10.67
CA LEU A 112 -2.16 10.75 9.88
C LEU A 112 -0.80 10.28 10.39
N GLU A 113 -0.63 10.15 11.69
CA GLU A 113 0.59 9.61 12.29
C GLU A 113 0.78 8.14 11.89
N TYR A 114 -0.27 7.34 12.00
CA TYR A 114 -0.27 5.94 11.57
C TYR A 114 0.10 5.80 10.09
N PHE A 115 -0.56 6.54 9.21
CA PHE A 115 -0.31 6.51 7.76
C PHE A 115 1.14 6.91 7.43
N ARG A 116 1.64 7.98 8.04
CA ARG A 116 3.01 8.47 7.86
C ARG A 116 4.07 7.50 8.40
N ASN A 117 3.79 6.81 9.48
CA ASN A 117 4.67 5.78 10.01
C ASN A 117 4.78 4.59 9.04
N GLN A 118 3.68 4.16 8.45
CA GLN A 118 3.68 3.14 7.39
C GLN A 118 4.44 3.61 6.13
N LEU A 119 4.23 4.85 5.73
CA LEU A 119 4.96 5.45 4.62
C LEU A 119 6.46 5.49 4.90
N HIS A 120 6.86 5.81 6.14
CA HIS A 120 8.25 5.80 6.56
C HIS A 120 8.86 4.38 6.50
N GLU A 121 8.17 3.34 7.00
CA GLU A 121 8.63 1.95 6.85
C GLU A 121 8.90 1.61 5.37
N LEU A 122 7.94 1.87 4.50
CA LEU A 122 8.04 1.52 3.09
C LEU A 122 9.13 2.31 2.34
N THR A 123 9.36 3.56 2.70
CA THR A 123 10.35 4.41 2.04
C THR A 123 11.78 4.24 2.59
N THR A 124 11.97 3.53 3.71
CA THR A 124 13.29 3.35 4.34
C THR A 124 13.77 1.90 4.37
N GLU A 125 12.85 0.92 4.36
CA GLU A 125 13.23 -0.47 4.61
C GLU A 125 13.36 -1.33 3.33
N TYR A 126 12.87 -0.88 2.16
CA TYR A 126 12.71 -1.72 0.96
C TYR A 126 13.60 -1.32 -0.23
N GLY A 127 14.63 -0.52 0.01
CA GLY A 127 15.58 -0.09 -1.00
C GLY A 127 15.17 1.16 -1.76
N GLU A 128 15.76 1.37 -2.93
CA GLU A 128 15.46 2.53 -3.78
C GLU A 128 14.11 2.34 -4.49
N LEU A 129 13.29 3.40 -4.47
CA LEU A 129 11.98 3.44 -5.13
C LEU A 129 12.03 4.38 -6.33
N PHE A 130 11.46 3.93 -7.47
CA PHE A 130 11.27 4.85 -8.60
C PHE A 130 9.94 5.61 -8.51
N GLU A 131 8.94 5.05 -7.81
CA GLU A 131 7.61 5.65 -7.68
C GLU A 131 6.96 5.34 -6.34
N VAL A 132 6.24 6.33 -5.80
CA VAL A 132 5.32 6.20 -4.67
C VAL A 132 3.94 6.66 -5.11
N TRP A 133 2.98 5.75 -5.09
CA TRP A 133 1.63 5.99 -5.56
C TRP A 133 0.64 6.07 -4.39
N PHE A 134 -0.08 7.20 -4.31
CA PHE A 134 -1.18 7.45 -3.38
C PHE A 134 -2.50 7.49 -4.14
N ASP A 135 -3.36 6.53 -3.93
CA ASP A 135 -4.67 6.39 -4.56
C ASP A 135 -5.77 6.18 -3.52
N GLY A 136 -7.03 6.55 -3.87
CA GLY A 136 -8.18 6.37 -3.00
C GLY A 136 -8.24 7.36 -1.84
N ALA A 137 -7.86 8.62 -2.09
CA ALA A 137 -7.82 9.66 -1.06
C ALA A 137 -9.19 10.25 -0.68
N ASN A 138 -10.31 9.74 -1.22
CA ASN A 138 -11.62 10.36 -1.06
C ASN A 138 -12.38 9.99 0.22
N GLY A 139 -12.02 8.87 0.84
CA GLY A 139 -12.80 8.25 1.90
C GLY A 139 -14.10 7.60 1.37
N GLY A 140 -14.89 7.06 2.25
CA GLY A 140 -16.12 6.33 1.91
C GLY A 140 -16.67 5.56 3.10
N ASP A 141 -17.48 4.54 2.81
CA ASP A 141 -17.93 3.57 3.81
C ASP A 141 -16.81 2.60 4.19
N GLY A 142 -16.88 2.05 5.38
CA GLY A 142 -15.88 1.08 5.85
C GLY A 142 -16.17 0.53 7.23
N TYR A 143 -15.40 -0.49 7.58
CA TYR A 143 -15.46 -1.14 8.89
C TYR A 143 -15.02 -0.21 10.03
N TYR A 144 -13.91 0.51 9.84
CA TYR A 144 -13.36 1.50 10.77
C TYR A 144 -13.32 1.03 12.23
N GLY A 145 -12.75 -0.17 12.44
CA GLY A 145 -12.64 -0.76 13.76
C GLY A 145 -13.99 -1.18 14.39
N GLY A 146 -15.00 -1.44 13.56
CA GLY A 146 -16.34 -1.85 14.00
C GLY A 146 -17.38 -0.71 13.99
N ALA A 147 -17.00 0.51 13.63
CA ALA A 147 -17.94 1.63 13.54
C ALA A 147 -18.96 1.44 12.39
N ASN A 148 -18.55 0.81 11.28
CA ASN A 148 -19.39 0.52 10.12
C ASN A 148 -20.15 1.77 9.62
N GLU A 149 -19.42 2.81 9.28
CA GLU A 149 -19.98 4.11 8.95
C GLU A 149 -19.39 4.69 7.66
N LEU A 150 -19.98 5.79 7.18
CA LEU A 150 -19.45 6.58 6.08
C LEU A 150 -18.59 7.72 6.64
N ARG A 151 -17.30 7.74 6.27
CA ARG A 151 -16.37 8.82 6.61
C ARG A 151 -15.99 9.60 5.37
N ARG A 152 -16.46 10.84 5.32
CA ARG A 152 -16.11 11.81 4.29
C ARG A 152 -14.98 12.70 4.80
N ILE A 153 -14.01 12.93 3.94
CA ILE A 153 -12.89 13.83 4.22
C ILE A 153 -12.71 14.80 3.06
N ASP A 154 -12.06 15.91 3.29
CA ASP A 154 -11.53 16.73 2.21
C ASP A 154 -10.14 16.25 1.84
N ARG A 155 -10.01 15.57 0.71
CA ARG A 155 -8.75 15.01 0.22
C ARG A 155 -7.63 16.03 0.02
N LYS A 156 -7.97 17.30 -0.13
CA LYS A 156 -6.99 18.37 -0.35
C LYS A 156 -6.30 18.80 0.94
N THR A 157 -7.02 18.72 2.05
CA THR A 157 -6.55 19.26 3.34
C THR A 157 -6.32 18.19 4.40
N TYR A 158 -7.12 17.14 4.44
CA TYR A 158 -7.07 16.13 5.49
C TYR A 158 -5.70 15.47 5.65
N TYR A 159 -5.08 15.05 4.54
CA TYR A 159 -3.83 14.29 4.61
C TYR A 159 -2.59 15.15 4.87
N ASP A 160 -2.73 16.49 4.94
CA ASP A 160 -1.59 17.39 5.11
C ASP A 160 -0.45 16.99 4.16
N TRP A 161 -0.76 17.07 2.87
CA TRP A 161 0.07 16.53 1.80
C TRP A 161 1.48 17.12 1.78
N GLU A 162 1.66 18.36 2.22
CA GLU A 162 2.97 18.99 2.28
C GLU A 162 3.92 18.16 3.18
N ASN A 163 3.51 17.91 4.43
CA ASN A 163 4.31 17.12 5.37
C ASN A 163 4.38 15.62 4.99
N THR A 164 3.33 15.08 4.38
CA THR A 164 3.30 13.68 3.93
C THR A 164 4.29 13.45 2.78
N ARG A 165 4.33 14.36 1.80
CA ARG A 165 5.26 14.31 0.66
C ARG A 165 6.70 14.52 1.08
N GLU A 166 6.94 15.36 2.09
CA GLU A 166 8.27 15.60 2.62
C GLU A 166 8.94 14.32 3.13
N ILE A 167 8.18 13.37 3.67
CA ILE A 167 8.70 12.05 4.06
C ILE A 167 9.28 11.32 2.85
N VAL A 168 8.54 11.29 1.74
CA VAL A 168 9.02 10.67 0.50
C VAL A 168 10.26 11.39 -0.01
N ARG A 169 10.22 12.72 -0.12
CA ARG A 169 11.37 13.51 -0.64
C ARG A 169 12.64 13.31 0.16
N ARG A 170 12.51 13.20 1.47
CA ARG A 170 13.66 12.98 2.36
C ARG A 170 14.26 11.59 2.23
N ASN A 171 13.40 10.57 2.16
CA ASN A 171 13.82 9.18 2.16
C ASN A 171 14.15 8.67 0.75
N GLN A 172 13.45 9.18 -0.28
CA GLN A 172 13.51 8.75 -1.68
C GLN A 172 13.50 9.98 -2.61
N PRO A 173 14.58 10.76 -2.66
CA PRO A 173 14.61 12.05 -3.35
C PRO A 173 14.36 11.96 -4.87
N ASN A 174 14.64 10.81 -5.47
CA ASN A 174 14.49 10.56 -6.90
C ASN A 174 13.15 9.91 -7.27
N ALA A 175 12.35 9.48 -6.28
CA ALA A 175 11.07 8.83 -6.56
C ALA A 175 10.05 9.83 -7.11
N VAL A 176 9.35 9.41 -8.16
CA VAL A 176 8.16 10.12 -8.66
C VAL A 176 6.99 9.87 -7.71
N MET A 177 6.24 10.90 -7.37
CA MET A 177 5.01 10.75 -6.60
C MET A 177 3.80 10.91 -7.50
N PHE A 178 2.96 9.88 -7.52
CA PHE A 178 1.69 9.86 -8.22
C PHE A 178 0.53 9.90 -7.23
N SER A 179 -0.42 10.82 -7.42
CA SER A 179 -1.62 10.90 -6.59
C SER A 179 -2.73 11.69 -7.30
N ASP A 180 -3.94 11.66 -6.74
CA ASP A 180 -5.07 12.48 -7.20
C ASP A 180 -4.76 13.98 -7.30
N ALA A 181 -3.84 14.45 -6.48
CA ALA A 181 -3.49 15.87 -6.35
C ALA A 181 -2.08 16.23 -6.86
N GLY A 182 -1.33 15.30 -7.42
CA GLY A 182 0.11 15.45 -7.76
C GLY A 182 0.98 15.15 -6.52
N PRO A 183 2.25 15.52 -6.36
CA PRO A 183 2.87 16.70 -6.98
C PRO A 183 3.50 16.49 -8.34
N ASP A 184 4.00 15.27 -8.65
CA ASP A 184 4.80 15.07 -9.86
C ASP A 184 3.91 14.62 -11.02
N VAL A 185 3.09 13.60 -10.77
CA VAL A 185 2.15 13.03 -11.73
C VAL A 185 0.78 12.89 -11.06
N ARG A 186 -0.29 13.00 -11.83
CA ARG A 186 -1.66 12.86 -11.35
C ARG A 186 -2.54 12.17 -12.38
N TRP A 187 -3.67 11.65 -11.92
CA TRP A 187 -4.73 11.18 -12.81
C TRP A 187 -5.18 12.27 -13.80
N VAL A 188 -5.33 11.85 -15.05
CA VAL A 188 -5.95 12.65 -16.09
C VAL A 188 -6.98 11.76 -16.80
N GLY A 189 -8.26 12.14 -16.69
CA GLY A 189 -9.38 11.38 -17.26
C GLY A 189 -10.23 10.68 -16.19
N ASN A 190 -10.93 9.64 -16.61
CA ASN A 190 -11.81 8.81 -15.79
C ASN A 190 -11.27 7.39 -15.68
N GLU A 191 -11.58 6.76 -14.58
CA GLU A 191 -11.59 5.31 -14.47
C GLU A 191 -12.89 4.73 -14.98
#